data_6cf71038aedbb159c2492258413593db
#
_entry.id   6cf71038aedbb159c2492258413593db
#
_cell.length_a   1.000
_cell.length_b   1.000
_cell.length_c   1.000
_cell.angle_alpha   90.00
_cell.angle_beta   90.00
_cell.angle_gamma   90.00
#
_symmetry.space_group_name_H-M   'P 1'
#
loop_
_entity.id
_entity.type
_entity.pdbx_description
1 polymer ?
#
loop_
_entity_poly.entity_id
_entity_poly.type
_entity_poly.pdbx_seq_one_letter_code
_entity_poly.pdbx_strand_id
1 'polypeptide(L)'
;MPFGIVMNYSWCNKPNFVLMMVDDLGIGDLGCYGNKTLRTPNIDRLAQEGAKLTHHIAAASLCTPSRAAFLTGRYPIRSGLADHWEPGVFIFNAASGGLPSQEVTFAKLAKQQGYETALIGKWHLGLNCKSSDDHCHHPSTHGFKYFFGIPLTNLRDCQPGHGTVFQIQKYFPFGMLGIVLVTAVFLHHGGIITIRRGLILSLLSLLVVVTVLAAGLFLMIPYFNCVLLRDHSIVEQPFTSENLTQRMTHEAVDFIERNSARPFLLFFSFVQVHTAVFASAAFRGTSRHGIYGDAVHEVDWSVGRSEKLAISLLNLRENTLVYLTSDQGAHLEEISASGEVMRGWNGIYKAGKSTNWEGGIRVPGILRWPGKIPSGRQIDEPTSNMDLFPMVVQLSGASVPEDREIDGHDLMDLLQRKVERSNREFLFHYCNAYLNAVRWHPQNSSSVWKAFYFTPNFYPEDQTACFHTQVCFCSAKYVTYHDPPLLFDLTRDPSETTPLTPDTEPAFHSILAAMEEAVEIHQRSVKPVESQLTAGKLIWRPWLQPCCSTLTQLCQSVNPHL
;
A
#
# COMPACT_ATOMS: atom_id res chain seq x y z
N MET A 1 47.10 17.08 23.72
CA MET A 1 46.56 15.69 23.78
C MET A 1 45.41 15.60 22.82
N PRO A 2 45.48 14.75 21.78
CA PRO A 2 44.34 14.59 20.86
C PRO A 2 43.31 13.67 21.51
N PHE A 3 42.08 14.13 21.60
CA PHE A 3 40.95 13.29 21.97
C PHE A 3 40.75 12.23 20.86
N GLY A 4 41.21 11.00 21.13
CA GLY A 4 40.88 9.86 20.32
C GLY A 4 39.39 9.56 20.46
N ILE A 5 38.65 9.69 19.35
CA ILE A 5 37.29 9.18 19.24
C ILE A 5 37.43 7.66 19.33
N VAL A 6 37.05 7.08 20.45
CA VAL A 6 36.90 5.62 20.59
C VAL A 6 35.68 5.25 19.74
N MET A 7 35.93 4.88 18.48
CA MET A 7 34.91 4.23 17.66
C MET A 7 34.50 2.94 18.36
N ASN A 8 33.25 2.86 18.76
CA ASN A 8 32.68 1.68 19.38
C ASN A 8 32.71 0.54 18.36
N TYR A 9 33.61 -0.42 18.48
CA TYR A 9 33.84 -1.55 17.55
C TYR A 9 32.60 -2.39 17.27
N SER A 10 31.51 -2.24 18.03
CA SER A 10 30.24 -2.95 17.81
C SER A 10 29.43 -2.43 16.61
N TRP A 11 29.73 -1.24 16.09
CA TRP A 11 28.98 -0.63 14.97
C TRP A 11 29.53 -1.00 13.59
N CYS A 12 30.79 -1.46 13.52
CA CYS A 12 31.43 -1.81 12.23
C CYS A 12 30.83 -3.01 11.48
N ASN A 13 29.93 -3.79 12.11
CA ASN A 13 29.35 -5.00 11.51
C ASN A 13 27.84 -4.93 11.23
N LYS A 14 27.15 -3.83 11.58
CA LYS A 14 25.70 -3.70 11.34
C LYS A 14 25.43 -3.18 9.92
N PRO A 15 24.62 -3.90 9.11
CA PRO A 15 24.31 -3.45 7.76
C PRO A 15 23.37 -2.24 7.78
N ASN A 16 23.44 -1.42 6.75
CA ASN A 16 22.42 -0.44 6.45
C ASN A 16 21.26 -1.08 5.69
N PHE A 17 20.07 -0.51 5.82
CA PHE A 17 18.89 -0.94 5.11
C PHE A 17 18.30 0.21 4.27
N VAL A 18 18.08 -0.03 2.98
CA VAL A 18 17.31 0.82 2.08
C VAL A 18 16.17 -0.01 1.53
N LEU A 19 14.99 0.16 2.12
CA LEU A 19 13.77 -0.55 1.78
C LEU A 19 12.89 0.35 0.93
N MET A 20 12.64 -0.03 -0.32
CA MET A 20 11.87 0.73 -1.30
C MET A 20 10.56 0.02 -1.59
N MET A 21 9.43 0.71 -1.40
CA MET A 21 8.10 0.20 -1.73
C MET A 21 7.40 1.16 -2.66
N VAL A 22 7.04 0.69 -3.85
CA VAL A 22 6.29 1.46 -4.84
C VAL A 22 4.80 1.20 -4.64
N ASP A 23 3.96 2.21 -4.81
CA ASP A 23 2.52 2.13 -4.61
C ASP A 23 1.83 1.70 -5.90
N ASP A 24 1.03 0.64 -5.88
CA ASP A 24 0.27 0.11 -7.03
C ASP A 24 1.13 -0.31 -8.25
N LEU A 25 2.40 -0.64 -8.08
CA LEU A 25 3.26 -1.05 -9.19
C LEU A 25 2.99 -2.51 -9.60
N GLY A 26 2.60 -2.73 -10.84
CA GLY A 26 2.44 -4.06 -11.39
C GLY A 26 3.78 -4.77 -11.61
N ILE A 27 3.82 -6.06 -11.33
CA ILE A 27 5.02 -6.88 -11.61
C ILE A 27 5.38 -6.87 -13.10
N GLY A 28 4.37 -6.77 -13.98
CA GLY A 28 4.54 -6.67 -15.43
C GLY A 28 5.08 -5.33 -15.91
N ASP A 29 5.12 -4.28 -15.08
CA ASP A 29 5.61 -2.97 -15.47
C ASP A 29 7.14 -2.91 -15.57
N LEU A 30 7.86 -3.89 -15.00
CA LEU A 30 9.32 -3.88 -14.90
C LEU A 30 10.00 -4.72 -16.00
N GLY A 31 11.09 -4.18 -16.58
CA GLY A 31 11.90 -4.85 -17.59
C GLY A 31 12.46 -6.18 -17.12
N CYS A 32 12.98 -6.28 -15.89
CA CYS A 32 13.53 -7.52 -15.30
C CYS A 32 12.47 -8.61 -15.06
N TYR A 33 11.18 -8.28 -15.10
CA TYR A 33 10.06 -9.22 -15.07
C TYR A 33 9.41 -9.43 -16.45
N GLY A 34 10.03 -8.94 -17.52
CA GLY A 34 9.66 -9.26 -18.91
C GLY A 34 9.00 -8.15 -19.70
N ASN A 35 8.84 -6.93 -19.16
CA ASN A 35 8.35 -5.79 -19.94
C ASN A 35 9.38 -5.38 -21.00
N LYS A 36 8.95 -5.33 -22.26
CA LYS A 36 9.82 -4.94 -23.38
C LYS A 36 9.56 -3.51 -23.87
N THR A 37 8.53 -2.85 -23.38
CA THR A 37 8.04 -1.58 -23.90
C THR A 37 8.15 -0.43 -22.89
N LEU A 38 8.10 -0.73 -21.60
CA LEU A 38 8.39 0.20 -20.52
C LEU A 38 9.80 -0.06 -19.97
N ARG A 39 10.63 0.97 -19.93
CA ARG A 39 12.06 0.84 -19.59
C ARG A 39 12.31 1.18 -18.13
N THR A 40 12.93 0.25 -17.40
CA THR A 40 13.30 0.42 -15.99
C THR A 40 14.77 0.05 -15.73
N PRO A 41 15.73 0.73 -16.41
CA PRO A 41 17.13 0.28 -16.46
C PRO A 41 17.82 0.28 -15.09
N ASN A 42 17.43 1.14 -14.16
CA ASN A 42 18.02 1.19 -12.82
C ASN A 42 17.49 0.04 -11.94
N ILE A 43 16.19 -0.23 -12.00
CA ILE A 43 15.56 -1.36 -11.30
C ILE A 43 16.06 -2.69 -11.90
N ASP A 44 16.17 -2.77 -13.24
CA ASP A 44 16.68 -3.96 -13.94
C ASP A 44 18.13 -4.27 -13.54
N ARG A 45 18.97 -3.23 -13.41
CA ARG A 45 20.33 -3.36 -12.91
C ARG A 45 20.35 -3.85 -11.46
N LEU A 46 19.49 -3.32 -10.59
CA LEU A 46 19.36 -3.78 -9.20
C LEU A 46 19.06 -5.29 -9.14
N ALA A 47 18.16 -5.77 -10.00
CA ALA A 47 17.84 -7.19 -10.12
C ALA A 47 19.00 -8.03 -10.65
N GLN A 48 19.76 -7.51 -11.64
CA GLN A 48 20.95 -8.18 -12.18
C GLN A 48 22.09 -8.28 -11.17
N GLU A 49 22.27 -7.27 -10.33
CA GLU A 49 23.32 -7.22 -9.29
C GLU A 49 22.92 -7.93 -7.99
N GLY A 50 21.70 -8.43 -7.89
CA GLY A 50 21.15 -9.07 -6.70
C GLY A 50 20.34 -10.32 -7.01
N ALA A 51 19.29 -10.54 -6.23
CA ALA A 51 18.32 -11.62 -6.39
C ALA A 51 16.94 -11.07 -6.76
N LYS A 52 16.29 -11.75 -7.71
CA LYS A 52 14.93 -11.52 -8.16
C LYS A 52 14.02 -12.63 -7.66
N LEU A 53 12.97 -12.30 -6.91
CA LEU A 53 11.96 -13.21 -6.43
C LEU A 53 10.79 -13.21 -7.45
N THR A 54 10.53 -14.34 -8.07
CA THR A 54 9.50 -14.43 -9.11
C THR A 54 8.12 -14.80 -8.55
N HIS A 55 8.10 -15.30 -7.31
CA HIS A 55 6.90 -15.73 -6.60
C HIS A 55 6.78 -15.00 -5.25
N HIS A 56 6.92 -13.66 -5.30
CA HIS A 56 6.87 -12.79 -4.13
C HIS A 56 5.47 -12.21 -3.96
N ILE A 57 4.91 -12.34 -2.75
CA ILE A 57 3.48 -12.11 -2.48
C ILE A 57 3.30 -10.99 -1.47
N ALA A 58 2.49 -10.01 -1.82
CA ALA A 58 1.96 -9.04 -0.88
C ALA A 58 0.97 -9.73 0.09
N ALA A 59 1.05 -9.39 1.37
CA ALA A 59 0.20 -10.00 2.40
C ALA A 59 -1.28 -9.61 2.28
N ALA A 60 -1.57 -8.53 1.58
CA ALA A 60 -2.92 -8.08 1.26
C ALA A 60 -2.92 -7.36 -0.09
N SER A 61 -4.07 -7.32 -0.74
CA SER A 61 -4.26 -6.69 -2.05
C SER A 61 -4.67 -5.21 -2.00
N LEU A 62 -4.55 -4.57 -0.81
CA LEU A 62 -4.82 -3.15 -0.57
C LEU A 62 -3.72 -2.50 0.28
N CYS A 63 -3.51 -1.19 0.08
CA CYS A 63 -2.37 -0.43 0.64
C CYS A 63 -2.25 -0.50 2.17
N THR A 64 -3.28 -0.06 2.91
CA THR A 64 -3.25 -0.01 4.38
C THR A 64 -2.92 -1.38 5.01
N PRO A 65 -3.65 -2.47 4.72
CA PRO A 65 -3.35 -3.77 5.30
C PRO A 65 -1.99 -4.32 4.84
N SER A 66 -1.61 -4.15 3.57
CA SER A 66 -0.32 -4.64 3.08
C SER A 66 0.86 -3.93 3.75
N ARG A 67 0.80 -2.60 3.92
CA ARG A 67 1.85 -1.82 4.59
C ARG A 67 1.99 -2.18 6.05
N ALA A 68 0.88 -2.43 6.75
CA ALA A 68 0.90 -2.92 8.12
C ALA A 68 1.60 -4.28 8.23
N ALA A 69 1.24 -5.21 7.36
CA ALA A 69 1.85 -6.54 7.33
C ALA A 69 3.35 -6.48 7.01
N PHE A 70 3.77 -5.65 6.06
CA PHE A 70 5.18 -5.41 5.75
C PHE A 70 5.97 -4.92 6.96
N LEU A 71 5.45 -3.95 7.70
CA LEU A 71 6.13 -3.36 8.86
C LEU A 71 6.20 -4.30 10.06
N THR A 72 5.22 -5.18 10.24
CA THR A 72 5.05 -6.01 11.45
C THR A 72 5.39 -7.49 11.25
N GLY A 73 5.51 -7.94 9.99
CA GLY A 73 5.68 -9.37 9.66
C GLY A 73 4.45 -10.23 9.97
N ARG A 74 3.24 -9.63 10.08
CA ARG A 74 2.02 -10.28 10.52
C ARG A 74 0.86 -10.04 9.57
N TYR A 75 -0.02 -11.01 9.39
CA TYR A 75 -1.25 -10.77 8.65
C TYR A 75 -2.07 -9.62 9.25
N PRO A 76 -2.70 -8.78 8.40
CA PRO A 76 -3.47 -7.61 8.87
C PRO A 76 -4.58 -7.95 9.85
N ILE A 77 -5.17 -9.14 9.74
CA ILE A 77 -6.20 -9.63 10.65
C ILE A 77 -5.70 -9.73 12.11
N ARG A 78 -4.38 -9.93 12.32
CA ARG A 78 -3.78 -10.01 13.65
C ARG A 78 -3.50 -8.66 14.30
N SER A 79 -3.47 -7.58 13.50
CA SER A 79 -3.19 -6.22 13.97
C SER A 79 -4.42 -5.30 14.00
N GLY A 80 -5.59 -5.84 13.65
CA GLY A 80 -6.84 -5.08 13.55
C GLY A 80 -6.94 -4.22 12.29
N LEU A 81 -6.01 -4.39 11.33
CA LEU A 81 -6.05 -3.68 10.04
C LEU A 81 -6.69 -4.54 8.93
N ALA A 82 -7.70 -5.31 9.32
CA ALA A 82 -8.67 -5.99 8.47
C ALA A 82 -10.04 -5.90 9.12
N ASP A 83 -11.07 -5.52 8.35
CA ASP A 83 -12.44 -5.38 8.83
C ASP A 83 -13.41 -5.81 7.72
N HIS A 84 -14.68 -5.98 8.06
CA HIS A 84 -15.75 -6.27 7.09
C HIS A 84 -16.26 -5.02 6.38
N TRP A 85 -15.78 -3.83 6.76
CA TRP A 85 -16.19 -2.56 6.18
C TRP A 85 -15.39 -2.22 4.92
N GLU A 86 -16.10 -1.82 3.86
CA GLU A 86 -15.49 -1.38 2.59
C GLU A 86 -15.14 0.12 2.64
N PRO A 87 -14.07 0.60 2.03
CA PRO A 87 -13.15 -0.12 1.14
C PRO A 87 -11.96 -0.82 1.84
N GLY A 88 -11.87 -0.85 3.17
CA GLY A 88 -10.78 -1.52 3.88
C GLY A 88 -9.46 -0.74 3.98
N VAL A 89 -9.50 0.58 3.73
CA VAL A 89 -8.35 1.49 3.82
C VAL A 89 -8.78 2.85 4.41
N PHE A 90 -7.83 3.63 4.92
CA PHE A 90 -8.09 4.99 5.36
C PHE A 90 -8.29 5.93 4.16
N ILE A 91 -9.30 6.81 4.24
CA ILE A 91 -9.62 7.84 3.25
C ILE A 91 -9.58 9.26 3.82
N PHE A 92 -9.30 9.42 5.13
CA PHE A 92 -9.14 10.70 5.81
C PHE A 92 -7.92 10.70 6.72
N ASN A 93 -7.14 11.79 6.72
CA ASN A 93 -6.07 12.04 7.70
C ASN A 93 -6.62 12.12 9.13
N ALA A 94 -7.79 12.69 9.27
CA ALA A 94 -8.48 12.89 10.55
C ALA A 94 -9.40 11.72 10.92
N ALA A 95 -9.09 10.50 10.48
CA ALA A 95 -9.66 9.25 10.98
C ALA A 95 -8.98 8.87 12.31
N SER A 96 -9.70 8.17 13.20
CA SER A 96 -9.15 7.78 14.52
C SER A 96 -8.53 6.39 14.55
N GLY A 97 -8.65 5.63 13.47
CA GLY A 97 -8.00 4.34 13.32
C GLY A 97 -6.56 4.48 12.82
N GLY A 98 -5.76 3.44 13.01
CA GLY A 98 -4.38 3.37 12.52
C GLY A 98 -3.65 2.14 13.01
N LEU A 99 -2.37 2.02 12.69
CA LEU A 99 -1.54 0.94 13.23
C LEU A 99 -1.48 1.07 14.76
N PRO A 100 -1.94 0.07 15.53
CA PRO A 100 -1.95 0.16 16.98
C PRO A 100 -0.53 0.36 17.55
N SER A 101 -0.38 1.23 18.54
CA SER A 101 0.93 1.58 19.13
C SER A 101 1.63 0.40 19.82
N GLN A 102 0.88 -0.63 20.22
CA GLN A 102 1.40 -1.89 20.75
C GLN A 102 1.98 -2.81 19.67
N GLU A 103 1.70 -2.58 18.39
CA GLU A 103 2.36 -3.32 17.32
C GLU A 103 3.85 -2.98 17.25
N VAL A 104 4.64 -4.02 16.97
CA VAL A 104 6.09 -3.91 16.88
C VAL A 104 6.48 -3.93 15.41
N THR A 105 7.12 -2.87 14.96
CA THR A 105 7.65 -2.76 13.60
C THR A 105 9.14 -3.08 13.59
N PHE A 106 9.67 -3.48 12.44
CA PHE A 106 11.11 -3.66 12.28
C PHE A 106 11.88 -2.35 12.55
N ALA A 107 11.29 -1.18 12.23
CA ALA A 107 11.90 0.12 12.52
C ALA A 107 12.01 0.40 14.03
N LYS A 108 11.01 -0.02 14.83
CA LYS A 108 11.03 0.11 16.28
C LYS A 108 12.15 -0.73 16.89
N LEU A 109 12.35 -1.96 16.40
CA LEU A 109 13.40 -2.85 16.86
C LEU A 109 14.80 -2.38 16.39
N ALA A 110 14.94 -1.97 15.13
CA ALA A 110 16.19 -1.40 14.64
C ALA A 110 16.61 -0.13 15.41
N LYS A 111 15.63 0.76 15.71
CA LYS A 111 15.88 1.95 16.56
C LYS A 111 16.43 1.56 17.93
N GLN A 112 15.90 0.52 18.56
CA GLN A 112 16.42 0.01 19.85
C GLN A 112 17.85 -0.52 19.73
N GLN A 113 18.25 -1.00 18.55
CA GLN A 113 19.61 -1.43 18.24
C GLN A 113 20.56 -0.29 17.84
N GLY A 114 20.13 0.96 17.95
CA GLY A 114 20.95 2.15 17.67
C GLY A 114 20.94 2.62 16.23
N TYR A 115 20.02 2.13 15.39
CA TYR A 115 19.87 2.63 14.03
C TYR A 115 19.26 4.04 13.99
N GLU A 116 19.73 4.84 13.04
CA GLU A 116 18.98 6.00 12.58
C GLU A 116 17.92 5.51 11.60
N THR A 117 16.66 5.86 11.87
CA THR A 117 15.51 5.31 11.15
C THR A 117 14.71 6.42 10.50
N ALA A 118 14.41 6.28 9.20
CA ALA A 118 13.59 7.22 8.46
C ALA A 118 12.50 6.54 7.66
N LEU A 119 11.35 7.19 7.56
CA LEU A 119 10.32 6.94 6.55
C LEU A 119 10.21 8.18 5.68
N ILE A 120 10.38 7.98 4.36
CA ILE A 120 10.21 9.04 3.37
C ILE A 120 9.14 8.58 2.38
N GLY A 121 8.06 9.37 2.23
CA GLY A 121 6.96 9.08 1.34
C GLY A 121 5.63 8.75 2.02
N LYS A 122 4.89 7.78 1.51
CA LYS A 122 3.54 7.42 1.96
C LYS A 122 3.54 6.58 3.24
N TRP A 123 2.74 6.98 4.23
CA TRP A 123 2.51 6.21 5.46
C TRP A 123 1.25 5.34 5.39
N HIS A 124 0.08 5.93 5.32
CA HIS A 124 -1.25 5.33 5.14
C HIS A 124 -1.69 4.36 6.26
N LEU A 125 -1.20 4.58 7.50
CA LEU A 125 -1.52 3.75 8.67
C LEU A 125 -2.06 4.55 9.85
N GLY A 126 -2.77 5.66 9.56
CA GLY A 126 -3.35 6.54 10.57
C GLY A 126 -2.37 7.60 11.08
N LEU A 127 -2.89 8.57 11.84
CA LEU A 127 -2.10 9.68 12.36
C LEU A 127 -2.40 9.94 13.83
N ASN A 128 -3.65 10.27 14.16
CA ASN A 128 -4.11 10.66 15.48
C ASN A 128 -5.25 9.77 15.98
N CYS A 129 -5.45 9.69 17.30
CA CYS A 129 -6.50 8.89 17.95
C CYS A 129 -7.58 9.72 18.62
N LYS A 130 -7.18 10.70 19.46
CA LYS A 130 -8.04 11.45 20.38
C LYS A 130 -7.99 12.96 20.16
N SER A 131 -6.82 13.50 19.80
CA SER A 131 -6.59 14.92 19.52
C SER A 131 -5.71 15.09 18.28
N SER A 132 -5.64 16.28 17.70
CA SER A 132 -4.85 16.58 16.50
C SER A 132 -3.33 16.53 16.69
N ASP A 133 -2.86 16.34 17.92
CA ASP A 133 -1.46 16.41 18.34
C ASP A 133 -1.00 15.20 19.17
N ASP A 134 -1.82 14.15 19.30
CA ASP A 134 -1.45 12.97 20.10
C ASP A 134 -0.53 12.00 19.35
N HIS A 135 -0.52 12.06 18.02
CA HIS A 135 0.39 11.32 17.15
C HIS A 135 0.46 9.80 17.41
N CYS A 136 -0.62 9.21 17.95
CA CYS A 136 -0.63 7.81 18.40
C CYS A 136 -0.36 6.78 17.31
N HIS A 137 -0.66 7.10 16.04
CA HIS A 137 -0.41 6.27 14.87
C HIS A 137 0.66 6.85 13.94
N HIS A 138 1.29 7.96 14.33
CA HIS A 138 2.33 8.61 13.52
C HIS A 138 3.57 7.71 13.37
N PRO A 139 4.34 7.80 12.26
CA PRO A 139 5.57 7.01 12.06
C PRO A 139 6.56 7.06 13.24
N SER A 140 6.65 8.20 13.95
CA SER A 140 7.54 8.35 15.10
C SER A 140 7.21 7.40 16.27
N THR A 141 5.93 7.09 16.48
CA THR A 141 5.42 6.11 17.47
C THR A 141 5.80 4.69 17.07
N HIS A 142 5.97 4.46 15.78
CA HIS A 142 6.31 3.16 15.19
C HIS A 142 7.79 2.98 14.88
N GLY A 143 8.66 3.84 15.45
CA GLY A 143 10.10 3.64 15.43
C GLY A 143 10.87 4.45 14.41
N PHE A 144 10.25 5.26 13.57
CA PHE A 144 10.94 6.17 12.65
C PHE A 144 11.31 7.47 13.36
N LYS A 145 12.61 7.77 13.46
CA LYS A 145 13.11 9.02 14.05
C LYS A 145 12.90 10.24 13.16
N TYR A 146 12.82 10.01 11.86
CA TYR A 146 12.61 11.00 10.84
C TYR A 146 11.47 10.60 9.90
N PHE A 147 10.59 11.54 9.60
CA PHE A 147 9.50 11.37 8.65
C PHE A 147 9.42 12.58 7.71
N PHE A 148 9.41 12.32 6.39
CA PHE A 148 9.07 13.31 5.38
C PHE A 148 8.13 12.67 4.37
N GLY A 149 6.86 13.07 4.34
CA GLY A 149 5.91 12.42 3.44
C GLY A 149 4.45 12.75 3.71
N ILE A 150 3.59 11.97 3.04
CA ILE A 150 2.14 12.09 3.16
C ILE A 150 1.62 11.06 4.18
N PRO A 151 0.87 11.50 5.20
CA PRO A 151 0.34 10.58 6.22
C PRO A 151 -0.78 9.68 5.72
N LEU A 152 -1.47 10.07 4.65
CA LEU A 152 -2.53 9.31 3.99
C LEU A 152 -2.00 8.66 2.70
N THR A 153 -2.70 8.83 1.62
CA THR A 153 -2.34 8.40 0.26
C THR A 153 -2.55 9.55 -0.71
N ASN A 154 -2.03 9.43 -1.91
CA ASN A 154 -2.41 10.33 -2.99
C ASN A 154 -3.87 10.04 -3.38
N LEU A 155 -4.69 11.07 -3.45
CA LEU A 155 -6.09 10.99 -3.87
C LEU A 155 -6.30 11.87 -5.10
N ARG A 156 -7.34 11.58 -5.89
CA ARG A 156 -7.74 12.44 -7.03
C ARG A 156 -7.94 13.88 -6.59
N ASP A 157 -8.46 14.08 -5.39
CA ASP A 157 -8.68 15.38 -4.76
C ASP A 157 -7.41 16.19 -4.53
N CYS A 158 -6.24 15.53 -4.48
CA CYS A 158 -4.95 16.18 -4.30
C CYS A 158 -4.35 16.74 -5.60
N GLN A 159 -4.96 16.44 -6.74
CA GLN A 159 -4.48 16.90 -8.04
C GLN A 159 -5.58 17.62 -8.81
N PRO A 160 -5.44 18.93 -9.10
CA PRO A 160 -6.44 19.70 -9.84
C PRO A 160 -6.78 19.03 -11.17
N GLY A 161 -8.09 18.92 -11.47
CA GLY A 161 -8.58 18.34 -12.73
C GLY A 161 -8.78 16.82 -12.74
N HIS A 162 -8.38 16.10 -11.70
CA HIS A 162 -8.55 14.63 -11.61
C HIS A 162 -9.87 14.18 -10.96
N GLY A 163 -10.73 15.11 -10.56
CA GLY A 163 -12.00 14.81 -9.90
C GLY A 163 -11.84 14.49 -8.41
N THR A 164 -12.74 13.68 -7.87
CA THR A 164 -12.76 13.30 -6.44
C THR A 164 -12.97 11.81 -6.27
N VAL A 165 -12.40 11.24 -5.19
CA VAL A 165 -12.69 9.85 -4.79
C VAL A 165 -14.05 9.73 -4.12
N PHE A 166 -14.64 10.84 -3.67
CA PHE A 166 -15.92 10.87 -3.00
C PHE A 166 -17.05 10.99 -4.04
N GLN A 167 -17.57 9.85 -4.51
CA GLN A 167 -18.64 9.81 -5.53
C GLN A 167 -20.01 10.17 -4.92
N ILE A 168 -20.15 11.35 -4.28
CA ILE A 168 -21.41 11.78 -3.65
C ILE A 168 -22.53 11.96 -4.67
N GLN A 169 -22.24 12.28 -5.93
CA GLN A 169 -23.26 12.36 -6.99
C GLN A 169 -24.08 11.08 -7.16
N LYS A 170 -23.51 9.90 -6.83
CA LYS A 170 -24.24 8.61 -6.89
C LYS A 170 -25.07 8.30 -5.65
N TYR A 171 -24.75 8.87 -4.50
CA TYR A 171 -25.32 8.48 -3.21
C TYR A 171 -26.13 9.56 -2.51
N PHE A 172 -26.01 10.83 -2.93
CA PHE A 172 -26.77 11.90 -2.31
C PHE A 172 -27.92 12.32 -3.22
N PRO A 173 -29.19 12.19 -2.74
CA PRO A 173 -30.38 12.46 -3.54
C PRO A 173 -30.70 13.95 -3.68
N PHE A 174 -29.69 14.86 -3.80
CA PHE A 174 -29.93 16.28 -3.99
C PHE A 174 -30.85 16.55 -5.20
N GLY A 175 -30.63 15.81 -6.29
CA GLY A 175 -31.52 15.87 -7.45
C GLY A 175 -32.93 15.40 -7.13
N MET A 176 -33.05 14.27 -6.39
CA MET A 176 -34.36 13.76 -5.96
C MET A 176 -35.04 14.71 -4.97
N LEU A 177 -34.31 15.26 -4.00
CA LEU A 177 -34.85 16.21 -3.04
C LEU A 177 -35.26 17.50 -3.72
N GLY A 178 -34.49 17.98 -4.70
CA GLY A 178 -34.85 19.10 -5.56
C GLY A 178 -36.13 18.83 -6.38
N ILE A 179 -36.23 17.66 -7.00
CA ILE A 179 -37.43 17.23 -7.75
C ILE A 179 -38.63 17.14 -6.82
N VAL A 180 -38.52 16.55 -5.64
CA VAL A 180 -39.61 16.45 -4.65
C VAL A 180 -40.09 17.85 -4.21
N LEU A 181 -39.16 18.76 -3.93
CA LEU A 181 -39.48 20.13 -3.55
C LEU A 181 -40.17 20.91 -4.70
N VAL A 182 -39.62 20.82 -5.91
CA VAL A 182 -40.21 21.44 -7.10
C VAL A 182 -41.60 20.88 -7.37
N THR A 183 -41.77 19.56 -7.28
CA THR A 183 -43.08 18.90 -7.43
C THR A 183 -44.06 19.35 -6.35
N ALA A 184 -43.65 19.45 -5.09
CA ALA A 184 -44.48 19.93 -3.99
C ALA A 184 -44.92 21.38 -4.18
N VAL A 185 -44.02 22.25 -4.69
CA VAL A 185 -44.36 23.65 -5.05
C VAL A 185 -45.38 23.70 -6.19
N PHE A 186 -45.20 22.89 -7.24
CA PHE A 186 -46.14 22.79 -8.37
C PHE A 186 -47.52 22.30 -7.93
N LEU A 187 -47.58 21.24 -7.11
CA LEU A 187 -48.85 20.71 -6.59
C LEU A 187 -49.55 21.71 -5.65
N HIS A 188 -48.81 22.51 -4.90
CA HIS A 188 -49.34 23.58 -4.07
C HIS A 188 -49.94 24.73 -4.93
N HIS A 189 -49.20 25.17 -5.96
CA HIS A 189 -49.70 26.20 -6.89
C HIS A 189 -50.87 25.72 -7.72
N GLY A 190 -50.92 24.42 -8.05
CA GLY A 190 -52.05 23.78 -8.73
C GLY A 190 -53.28 23.54 -7.84
N GLY A 191 -53.23 23.91 -6.56
CA GLY A 191 -54.35 23.72 -5.62
C GLY A 191 -54.61 22.27 -5.20
N ILE A 192 -53.73 21.33 -5.59
CA ILE A 192 -53.86 19.88 -5.30
C ILE A 192 -53.50 19.58 -3.84
N ILE A 193 -52.52 20.29 -3.29
CA ILE A 193 -52.07 20.17 -1.89
C ILE A 193 -52.02 21.55 -1.24
N THR A 194 -52.42 21.62 0.04
CA THR A 194 -52.29 22.84 0.85
C THR A 194 -51.10 22.76 1.76
N ILE A 195 -49.99 23.42 1.41
CA ILE A 195 -48.79 23.53 2.25
C ILE A 195 -48.66 24.99 2.70
N ARG A 196 -48.41 25.21 4.01
CA ARG A 196 -48.15 26.58 4.48
C ARG A 196 -46.93 27.15 3.79
N ARG A 197 -47.03 28.33 3.17
CA ARG A 197 -45.93 29.03 2.45
C ARG A 197 -44.66 29.10 3.31
N GLY A 198 -44.79 29.30 4.63
CA GLY A 198 -43.66 29.30 5.54
C GLY A 198 -42.90 27.96 5.58
N LEU A 199 -43.62 26.82 5.51
CA LEU A 199 -42.99 25.50 5.47
C LEU A 199 -42.18 25.27 4.18
N ILE A 200 -42.74 25.68 3.02
CA ILE A 200 -42.05 25.62 1.72
C ILE A 200 -40.78 26.46 1.76
N LEU A 201 -40.83 27.69 2.24
CA LEU A 201 -39.67 28.57 2.36
C LEU A 201 -38.63 28.02 3.31
N SER A 202 -39.02 27.43 4.45
CA SER A 202 -38.11 26.80 5.39
C SER A 202 -37.39 25.59 4.77
N LEU A 203 -38.10 24.73 4.03
CA LEU A 203 -37.51 23.58 3.35
C LEU A 203 -36.54 23.98 2.24
N LEU A 204 -36.89 25.00 1.46
CA LEU A 204 -36.01 25.57 0.42
C LEU A 204 -34.77 26.19 1.05
N SER A 205 -34.91 26.96 2.13
CA SER A 205 -33.76 27.53 2.86
C SER A 205 -32.86 26.44 3.41
N LEU A 206 -33.43 25.38 4.01
CA LEU A 206 -32.68 24.26 4.50
C LEU A 206 -31.90 23.53 3.39
N LEU A 207 -32.56 23.31 2.24
CA LEU A 207 -31.91 22.72 1.07
C LEU A 207 -30.73 23.57 0.59
N VAL A 208 -30.89 24.88 0.49
CA VAL A 208 -29.82 25.81 0.10
C VAL A 208 -28.67 25.72 1.10
N VAL A 209 -28.95 25.80 2.40
CA VAL A 209 -27.94 25.71 3.46
C VAL A 209 -27.17 24.37 3.37
N VAL A 210 -27.87 23.25 3.26
CA VAL A 210 -27.25 21.91 3.14
C VAL A 210 -26.39 21.82 1.88
N THR A 211 -26.87 22.35 0.75
CA THR A 211 -26.13 22.36 -0.52
C THR A 211 -24.84 23.19 -0.41
N VAL A 212 -24.95 24.40 0.18
CA VAL A 212 -23.78 25.27 0.40
C VAL A 212 -22.78 24.65 1.34
N LEU A 213 -23.23 24.04 2.45
CA LEU A 213 -22.34 23.34 3.38
C LEU A 213 -21.67 22.13 2.72
N ALA A 214 -22.41 21.34 1.96
CA ALA A 214 -21.85 20.21 1.23
C ALA A 214 -20.82 20.68 0.19
N ALA A 215 -21.13 21.68 -0.61
CA ALA A 215 -20.19 22.26 -1.56
C ALA A 215 -18.94 22.82 -0.87
N GLY A 216 -19.11 23.51 0.25
CA GLY A 216 -18.00 24.01 1.07
C GLY A 216 -17.10 22.88 1.59
N LEU A 217 -17.68 21.80 2.11
CA LEU A 217 -16.92 20.62 2.53
C LEU A 217 -16.12 20.00 1.38
N PHE A 218 -16.72 19.90 0.18
CA PHE A 218 -16.01 19.39 -0.99
C PHE A 218 -14.79 20.23 -1.37
N LEU A 219 -14.96 21.54 -1.39
CA LEU A 219 -13.85 22.47 -1.69
C LEU A 219 -12.73 22.39 -0.64
N MET A 220 -13.04 21.92 0.57
CA MET A 220 -12.06 21.77 1.65
C MET A 220 -11.36 20.41 1.69
N ILE A 221 -11.83 19.39 0.94
CA ILE A 221 -11.22 18.04 0.93
C ILE A 221 -9.71 18.08 0.63
N PRO A 222 -9.21 18.83 -0.38
CA PRO A 222 -7.77 18.93 -0.60
C PRO A 222 -7.01 19.42 0.64
N TYR A 223 -7.55 20.39 1.37
CA TYR A 223 -6.93 20.89 2.60
C TYR A 223 -6.96 19.88 3.75
N PHE A 224 -7.98 19.01 3.80
CA PHE A 224 -8.07 17.98 4.84
C PHE A 224 -7.16 16.80 4.59
N ASN A 225 -7.00 16.38 3.34
CA ASN A 225 -6.35 15.13 2.99
C ASN A 225 -4.98 15.28 2.34
N CYS A 226 -4.73 16.36 1.61
CA CYS A 226 -3.50 16.51 0.85
C CYS A 226 -2.44 17.24 1.67
N VAL A 227 -1.89 16.55 2.66
CA VAL A 227 -0.94 17.11 3.63
C VAL A 227 0.44 16.50 3.43
N LEU A 228 1.47 17.33 3.36
CA LEU A 228 2.86 16.92 3.40
C LEU A 228 3.45 17.30 4.76
N LEU A 229 4.00 16.33 5.47
CA LEU A 229 4.62 16.51 6.78
C LEU A 229 6.13 16.38 6.72
N ARG A 230 6.81 17.11 7.61
CA ARG A 230 8.17 16.81 8.08
C ARG A 230 8.08 16.59 9.58
N ASP A 231 8.33 15.36 10.02
CA ASP A 231 8.05 14.90 11.38
C ASP A 231 6.61 15.25 11.79
N HIS A 232 6.41 16.09 12.79
CA HIS A 232 5.10 16.52 13.26
C HIS A 232 4.60 17.83 12.64
N SER A 233 5.40 18.44 11.76
CA SER A 233 5.10 19.76 11.20
C SER A 233 4.54 19.64 9.79
N ILE A 234 3.47 20.39 9.50
CA ILE A 234 2.95 20.51 8.14
C ILE A 234 3.89 21.41 7.33
N VAL A 235 4.40 20.88 6.21
CA VAL A 235 5.25 21.60 5.27
C VAL A 235 4.42 22.23 4.15
N GLU A 236 3.38 21.52 3.71
CA GLU A 236 2.54 21.95 2.59
C GLU A 236 1.12 21.40 2.74
N GLN A 237 0.10 22.25 2.50
CA GLN A 237 -1.31 21.88 2.61
C GLN A 237 -2.19 22.84 1.78
N PRO A 238 -2.80 22.39 0.65
CA PRO A 238 -2.58 21.08 0.06
C PRO A 238 -1.17 20.98 -0.55
N PHE A 239 -0.60 19.78 -0.58
CA PHE A 239 0.66 19.56 -1.28
C PHE A 239 0.47 19.57 -2.79
N THR A 240 1.54 19.90 -3.51
CA THR A 240 1.59 19.78 -4.96
C THR A 240 2.33 18.52 -5.38
N SER A 241 1.77 17.79 -6.35
CA SER A 241 2.40 16.58 -6.92
C SER A 241 3.57 16.91 -7.84
N GLU A 242 3.67 18.15 -8.34
CA GLU A 242 4.79 18.58 -9.17
C GLU A 242 6.12 18.43 -8.41
N ASN A 243 7.04 17.67 -8.98
CA ASN A 243 8.35 17.35 -8.42
C ASN A 243 8.31 16.63 -7.04
N LEU A 244 7.17 16.11 -6.59
CA LEU A 244 7.04 15.48 -5.28
C LEU A 244 8.01 14.30 -5.13
N THR A 245 8.09 13.42 -6.13
CA THR A 245 9.03 12.28 -6.12
C THR A 245 10.48 12.73 -6.12
N GLN A 246 10.81 13.80 -6.84
CA GLN A 246 12.17 14.38 -6.83
C GLN A 246 12.52 14.94 -5.45
N ARG A 247 11.60 15.66 -4.80
CA ARG A 247 11.75 16.19 -3.43
C ARG A 247 11.98 15.06 -2.42
N MET A 248 11.17 13.99 -2.50
CA MET A 248 11.33 12.80 -1.65
C MET A 248 12.66 12.09 -1.92
N THR A 249 13.10 12.03 -3.19
CA THR A 249 14.39 11.44 -3.56
C THR A 249 15.56 12.24 -2.98
N HIS A 250 15.53 13.58 -3.05
CA HIS A 250 16.55 14.41 -2.44
C HIS A 250 16.61 14.20 -0.93
N GLU A 251 15.45 14.18 -0.26
CA GLU A 251 15.38 13.94 1.18
C GLU A 251 15.92 12.56 1.58
N ALA A 252 15.70 11.53 0.72
CA ALA A 252 16.25 10.19 0.92
C ALA A 252 17.78 10.16 0.78
N VAL A 253 18.32 10.83 -0.24
CA VAL A 253 19.77 10.99 -0.45
C VAL A 253 20.39 11.74 0.72
N ASP A 254 19.85 12.87 1.11
CA ASP A 254 20.32 13.68 2.24
C ASP A 254 20.30 12.91 3.57
N PHE A 255 19.28 12.07 3.78
CA PHE A 255 19.23 11.21 4.96
C PHE A 255 20.36 10.18 4.97
N ILE A 256 20.65 9.53 3.84
CA ILE A 256 21.75 8.58 3.72
C ILE A 256 23.09 9.29 3.95
N GLU A 257 23.31 10.44 3.33
CA GLU A 257 24.54 11.23 3.46
C GLU A 257 24.81 11.64 4.91
N ARG A 258 23.81 12.18 5.59
CA ARG A 258 23.91 12.59 7.01
C ARG A 258 24.19 11.44 7.96
N ASN A 259 23.84 10.22 7.58
CA ASN A 259 23.97 9.03 8.43
C ASN A 259 25.01 8.02 7.92
N SER A 260 25.83 8.38 6.93
CA SER A 260 26.82 7.50 6.32
C SER A 260 27.84 6.87 7.29
N ALA A 261 28.10 7.53 8.43
CA ALA A 261 29.05 7.07 9.46
C ALA A 261 28.44 6.18 10.56
N ARG A 262 27.14 5.87 10.49
CA ARG A 262 26.42 5.04 11.49
C ARG A 262 25.38 4.16 10.81
N PRO A 263 24.94 3.05 11.45
CA PRO A 263 23.92 2.20 10.86
C PRO A 263 22.58 2.94 10.71
N PHE A 264 21.97 2.82 9.56
CA PHE A 264 20.68 3.43 9.25
C PHE A 264 19.69 2.47 8.59
N LEU A 265 18.41 2.76 8.78
CA LEU A 265 17.30 2.13 8.10
C LEU A 265 16.46 3.23 7.44
N LEU A 266 16.43 3.22 6.12
CA LEU A 266 15.56 4.05 5.31
C LEU A 266 14.41 3.20 4.74
N PHE A 267 13.18 3.53 5.07
CA PHE A 267 12.01 3.06 4.35
C PHE A 267 11.55 4.15 3.38
N PHE A 268 11.90 3.99 2.10
CA PHE A 268 11.47 4.87 1.02
C PHE A 268 10.18 4.33 0.40
N SER A 269 9.07 4.88 0.83
CA SER A 269 7.71 4.50 0.47
C SER A 269 7.18 5.46 -0.59
N PHE A 270 7.33 5.09 -1.87
CA PHE A 270 6.89 5.94 -2.98
C PHE A 270 5.41 6.25 -2.92
N VAL A 271 5.02 7.44 -3.38
CA VAL A 271 3.64 7.87 -3.58
C VAL A 271 3.15 7.45 -4.96
N GLN A 272 4.06 7.42 -5.95
CA GLN A 272 3.83 6.86 -7.28
C GLN A 272 3.87 5.32 -7.20
N VAL A 273 3.14 4.58 -8.06
CA VAL A 273 2.38 5.06 -9.23
C VAL A 273 0.87 5.09 -8.95
N HIS A 274 0.49 5.36 -7.69
CA HIS A 274 -0.91 5.41 -7.25
C HIS A 274 -1.69 6.56 -7.92
N THR A 275 -2.98 6.40 -8.04
CA THR A 275 -3.92 7.44 -8.49
C THR A 275 -3.96 8.62 -7.48
N ALA A 276 -4.10 9.92 -7.82
CA ALA A 276 -4.03 10.41 -9.19
C ALA A 276 -2.60 10.36 -9.72
N VAL A 277 -2.40 9.66 -10.83
CA VAL A 277 -1.07 9.46 -11.38
C VAL A 277 -0.47 10.79 -11.85
N PHE A 278 0.77 11.04 -11.48
CA PHE A 278 1.52 12.25 -11.86
C PHE A 278 2.95 11.91 -12.28
N ALA A 279 3.55 12.77 -13.05
CA ALA A 279 4.98 12.75 -13.33
C ALA A 279 5.49 14.19 -13.44
N SER A 280 6.69 14.45 -12.95
CA SER A 280 7.36 15.75 -13.06
C SER A 280 7.60 16.13 -14.51
N ALA A 281 7.71 17.42 -14.81
CA ALA A 281 7.86 17.95 -16.16
C ALA A 281 9.02 17.29 -16.94
N ALA A 282 10.10 16.91 -16.25
CA ALA A 282 11.27 16.25 -16.85
C ALA A 282 10.98 14.83 -17.37
N PHE A 283 9.89 14.18 -16.89
CA PHE A 283 9.53 12.81 -17.25
C PHE A 283 8.29 12.74 -18.14
N ARG A 284 7.49 13.81 -18.22
CA ARG A 284 6.26 13.82 -19.03
C ARG A 284 6.59 13.59 -20.51
N GLY A 285 5.87 12.66 -21.13
CA GLY A 285 6.04 12.29 -22.54
C GLY A 285 7.29 11.45 -22.83
N THR A 286 7.98 10.93 -21.82
CA THR A 286 9.15 10.06 -22.01
C THR A 286 8.77 8.61 -22.26
N SER A 287 7.55 8.22 -21.89
CA SER A 287 7.02 6.86 -22.07
C SER A 287 5.98 6.78 -23.17
N ARG A 288 5.88 5.61 -23.81
CA ARG A 288 4.79 5.26 -24.74
C ARG A 288 3.49 4.86 -24.02
N HIS A 289 3.54 4.72 -22.70
CA HIS A 289 2.43 4.31 -21.85
C HIS A 289 1.77 5.49 -21.12
N GLY A 290 1.83 6.69 -21.72
CA GLY A 290 1.24 7.92 -21.18
C GLY A 290 1.80 8.28 -19.81
N ILE A 291 1.02 9.01 -19.02
CA ILE A 291 1.43 9.53 -17.71
C ILE A 291 1.79 8.42 -16.70
N TYR A 292 1.17 7.24 -16.79
CA TYR A 292 1.51 6.10 -15.95
C TYR A 292 2.95 5.64 -16.20
N GLY A 293 3.30 5.41 -17.45
CA GLY A 293 4.66 5.01 -17.80
C GLY A 293 5.70 6.09 -17.51
N ASP A 294 5.36 7.37 -17.65
CA ASP A 294 6.20 8.49 -17.23
C ASP A 294 6.47 8.49 -15.73
N ALA A 295 5.45 8.15 -14.93
CA ALA A 295 5.56 7.98 -13.48
C ALA A 295 6.48 6.81 -13.11
N VAL A 296 6.39 5.68 -13.82
CA VAL A 296 7.31 4.53 -13.63
C VAL A 296 8.75 4.92 -13.99
N HIS A 297 8.96 5.70 -15.07
CA HIS A 297 10.30 6.22 -15.42
C HIS A 297 10.87 7.12 -14.31
N GLU A 298 10.03 7.95 -13.68
CA GLU A 298 10.46 8.80 -12.57
C GLU A 298 10.83 7.99 -11.32
N VAL A 299 10.07 6.92 -11.01
CA VAL A 299 10.41 5.97 -9.95
C VAL A 299 11.74 5.27 -10.25
N ASP A 300 11.94 4.76 -11.46
CA ASP A 300 13.20 4.12 -11.86
C ASP A 300 14.40 5.08 -11.74
N TRP A 301 14.23 6.32 -12.16
CA TRP A 301 15.24 7.37 -11.95
C TRP A 301 15.55 7.58 -10.46
N SER A 302 14.53 7.64 -9.63
CA SER A 302 14.68 7.84 -8.19
C SER A 302 15.45 6.69 -7.52
N VAL A 303 15.15 5.44 -7.90
CA VAL A 303 15.91 4.25 -7.46
C VAL A 303 17.38 4.38 -7.87
N GLY A 304 17.65 4.76 -9.13
CA GLY A 304 19.00 4.97 -9.62
C GLY A 304 19.76 6.10 -8.91
N ARG A 305 19.08 7.19 -8.54
CA ARG A 305 19.68 8.31 -7.79
C ARG A 305 20.06 7.89 -6.38
N SER A 306 19.16 7.24 -5.66
CA SER A 306 19.40 6.77 -4.29
C SER A 306 20.53 5.74 -4.24
N GLU A 307 20.58 4.81 -5.20
CA GLU A 307 21.62 3.78 -5.29
C GLU A 307 22.98 4.36 -5.69
N LYS A 308 23.02 5.13 -6.77
CA LYS A 308 24.30 5.60 -7.38
C LYS A 308 24.96 6.71 -6.55
N LEU A 309 24.20 7.74 -6.15
CA LEU A 309 24.78 8.90 -5.47
C LEU A 309 25.03 8.62 -3.97
N ALA A 310 24.03 8.07 -3.28
CA ALA A 310 24.14 7.92 -1.84
C ALA A 310 24.90 6.66 -1.43
N ILE A 311 24.58 5.50 -2.04
CA ILE A 311 25.14 4.23 -1.61
C ILE A 311 26.52 3.96 -2.22
N SER A 312 26.67 4.19 -3.53
CA SER A 312 27.92 3.85 -4.24
C SER A 312 29.02 4.89 -4.02
N LEU A 313 28.72 6.19 -4.09
CA LEU A 313 29.72 7.26 -3.91
C LEU A 313 30.24 7.35 -2.46
N LEU A 314 29.43 6.98 -1.47
CA LEU A 314 29.82 6.98 -0.06
C LEU A 314 30.48 5.67 0.39
N ASN A 315 30.78 4.75 -0.54
CA ASN A 315 31.36 3.42 -0.26
C ASN A 315 30.52 2.57 0.73
N LEU A 316 29.19 2.77 0.74
CA LEU A 316 28.27 2.03 1.61
C LEU A 316 27.77 0.74 0.98
N ARG A 317 28.09 0.50 -0.30
CA ARG A 317 27.52 -0.53 -1.16
C ARG A 317 27.63 -1.94 -0.56
N GLU A 318 28.83 -2.30 -0.06
CA GLU A 318 29.12 -3.63 0.49
C GLU A 318 28.41 -3.87 1.84
N ASN A 319 28.04 -2.81 2.55
CA ASN A 319 27.38 -2.89 3.85
C ASN A 319 25.92 -2.43 3.83
N THR A 320 25.28 -2.43 2.67
CA THR A 320 23.89 -1.98 2.52
C THR A 320 23.05 -3.03 1.82
N LEU A 321 22.01 -3.52 2.50
CA LEU A 321 20.93 -4.28 1.90
C LEU A 321 19.94 -3.30 1.26
N VAL A 322 19.75 -3.42 -0.05
CA VAL A 322 18.73 -2.73 -0.82
C VAL A 322 17.61 -3.71 -1.16
N TYR A 323 16.38 -3.36 -0.86
CA TYR A 323 15.19 -4.12 -1.22
C TYR A 323 14.19 -3.24 -1.95
N LEU A 324 13.59 -3.76 -3.03
CA LEU A 324 12.53 -3.10 -3.79
C LEU A 324 11.34 -4.04 -3.96
N THR A 325 10.14 -3.52 -3.68
CA THR A 325 8.86 -4.22 -3.86
C THR A 325 7.74 -3.25 -4.24
N SER A 326 6.53 -3.78 -4.42
CA SER A 326 5.25 -3.04 -4.42
C SER A 326 4.42 -3.43 -3.21
N ASP A 327 3.51 -2.56 -2.77
CA ASP A 327 2.58 -2.90 -1.67
C ASP A 327 1.48 -3.88 -2.11
N GLN A 328 1.04 -3.85 -3.36
CA GLN A 328 0.16 -4.82 -4.03
C GLN A 328 0.33 -4.73 -5.55
N GLY A 329 -0.47 -5.48 -6.30
CA GLY A 329 -0.48 -5.40 -7.76
C GLY A 329 -1.10 -4.11 -8.30
N ALA A 330 -0.93 -3.87 -9.59
CA ALA A 330 -1.39 -2.67 -10.28
C ALA A 330 -2.90 -2.45 -10.16
N HIS A 331 -3.29 -1.18 -10.03
CA HIS A 331 -4.68 -0.75 -10.15
C HIS A 331 -5.08 -0.73 -11.63
N LEU A 332 -6.12 -1.48 -11.98
CA LEU A 332 -6.57 -1.67 -13.37
C LEU A 332 -7.73 -0.76 -13.76
N GLU A 333 -8.46 -0.23 -12.79
CA GLU A 333 -9.69 0.55 -12.98
C GLU A 333 -9.45 2.05 -13.19
N GLU A 334 -8.18 2.49 -13.22
CA GLU A 334 -7.88 3.91 -13.32
C GLU A 334 -8.03 4.42 -14.75
N ILE A 335 -9.05 5.25 -14.94
CA ILE A 335 -9.35 5.95 -16.19
C ILE A 335 -9.57 7.42 -15.85
N SER A 336 -8.91 8.34 -16.57
CA SER A 336 -9.09 9.77 -16.39
C SER A 336 -10.48 10.24 -16.81
N ALA A 337 -10.86 11.46 -16.43
CA ALA A 337 -12.10 12.10 -16.87
C ALA A 337 -12.16 12.29 -18.41
N SER A 338 -11.00 12.33 -19.09
CA SER A 338 -10.91 12.38 -20.55
C SER A 338 -10.97 11.00 -21.23
N GLY A 339 -11.07 9.91 -20.45
CA GLY A 339 -11.07 8.53 -20.98
C GLY A 339 -9.67 7.94 -21.20
N GLU A 340 -8.61 8.64 -20.79
CA GLU A 340 -7.24 8.11 -20.86
C GLU A 340 -7.05 7.00 -19.82
N VAL A 341 -6.48 5.88 -20.26
CA VAL A 341 -6.18 4.73 -19.41
C VAL A 341 -4.88 5.00 -18.66
N MET A 342 -4.93 5.06 -17.34
CA MET A 342 -3.79 5.35 -16.44
C MET A 342 -3.46 4.15 -15.54
N ARG A 343 -3.65 2.93 -16.06
CA ARG A 343 -3.47 1.69 -15.30
C ARG A 343 -2.11 1.07 -15.53
N GLY A 344 -1.61 0.33 -14.51
CA GLY A 344 -0.43 -0.51 -14.64
C GLY A 344 -0.74 -1.87 -15.29
N TRP A 345 0.29 -2.70 -15.33
CA TRP A 345 0.24 -4.02 -15.97
C TRP A 345 0.81 -5.11 -15.06
N ASN A 346 0.02 -6.15 -14.82
CA ASN A 346 0.42 -7.29 -13.98
C ASN A 346 1.01 -8.47 -14.80
N GLY A 347 1.41 -8.23 -16.04
CA GLY A 347 1.97 -9.27 -16.91
C GLY A 347 0.93 -10.30 -17.32
N ILE A 348 1.26 -11.58 -17.13
CA ILE A 348 0.38 -12.73 -17.42
C ILE A 348 -0.63 -13.00 -16.30
N TYR A 349 -0.49 -12.31 -15.16
CA TYR A 349 -1.25 -12.59 -13.94
C TYR A 349 -2.63 -11.95 -14.00
N LYS A 350 -3.64 -12.73 -13.61
CA LYS A 350 -5.05 -12.34 -13.66
C LYS A 350 -5.37 -11.23 -12.66
N ALA A 351 -6.22 -10.29 -13.06
CA ALA A 351 -6.76 -9.19 -12.27
C ALA A 351 -5.67 -8.23 -11.72
N GLY A 352 -5.98 -7.48 -10.66
CA GLY A 352 -5.11 -6.48 -10.06
C GLY A 352 -5.49 -6.16 -8.62
N LYS A 353 -5.08 -4.98 -8.18
CA LYS A 353 -5.37 -4.41 -6.85
C LYS A 353 -6.77 -4.77 -6.35
N SER A 354 -6.92 -4.93 -5.05
CA SER A 354 -8.14 -5.35 -4.34
C SER A 354 -8.60 -6.79 -4.59
N THR A 355 -7.87 -7.58 -5.37
CA THR A 355 -8.17 -8.99 -5.58
C THR A 355 -7.03 -9.88 -5.10
N ASN A 356 -7.34 -11.13 -4.72
CA ASN A 356 -6.33 -12.12 -4.38
C ASN A 356 -5.95 -13.04 -5.56
N TRP A 357 -6.38 -12.71 -6.79
CA TRP A 357 -5.77 -13.26 -8.00
C TRP A 357 -4.29 -12.87 -8.06
N GLU A 358 -3.47 -13.64 -8.75
CA GLU A 358 -2.02 -13.39 -8.81
C GLU A 358 -1.70 -11.95 -9.21
N GLY A 359 -2.44 -11.33 -10.14
CA GLY A 359 -2.22 -9.95 -10.52
C GLY A 359 -2.46 -8.93 -9.41
N GLY A 360 -3.23 -9.27 -8.37
CA GLY A 360 -3.47 -8.39 -7.23
C GLY A 360 -2.47 -8.51 -6.10
N ILE A 361 -1.81 -9.67 -5.97
CA ILE A 361 -0.94 -9.97 -4.82
C ILE A 361 0.49 -10.39 -5.20
N ARG A 362 0.76 -10.81 -6.43
CA ARG A 362 2.13 -11.11 -6.88
C ARG A 362 2.82 -9.80 -7.27
N VAL A 363 3.85 -9.47 -6.53
CA VAL A 363 4.57 -8.19 -6.62
C VAL A 363 6.05 -8.40 -6.95
N PRO A 364 6.76 -7.41 -7.49
CA PRO A 364 8.20 -7.51 -7.61
C PRO A 364 8.85 -7.67 -6.23
N GLY A 365 9.87 -8.50 -6.16
CA GLY A 365 10.73 -8.66 -5.00
C GLY A 365 12.18 -8.70 -5.48
N ILE A 366 12.95 -7.62 -5.22
CA ILE A 366 14.34 -7.50 -5.66
C ILE A 366 15.20 -7.17 -4.45
N LEU A 367 16.21 -7.99 -4.18
CA LEU A 367 17.14 -7.77 -3.07
C LEU A 367 18.58 -7.75 -3.58
N ARG A 368 19.34 -6.74 -3.15
CA ARG A 368 20.74 -6.62 -3.50
C ARG A 368 21.59 -6.34 -2.25
N TRP A 369 22.58 -7.17 -2.04
CA TRP A 369 23.60 -6.97 -1.01
C TRP A 369 24.91 -7.62 -1.48
N PRO A 370 25.83 -6.84 -2.08
CA PRO A 370 27.09 -7.38 -2.58
C PRO A 370 27.88 -8.14 -1.52
N GLY A 371 28.49 -9.25 -1.91
CA GLY A 371 29.24 -10.11 -0.99
C GLY A 371 28.39 -10.95 -0.02
N LYS A 372 27.06 -10.71 0.04
CA LYS A 372 26.14 -11.49 0.88
C LYS A 372 25.06 -12.21 0.06
N ILE A 373 24.55 -11.57 -0.98
CA ILE A 373 23.57 -12.15 -1.92
C ILE A 373 24.25 -12.28 -3.28
N PRO A 374 24.32 -13.49 -3.87
CA PRO A 374 24.90 -13.68 -5.20
C PRO A 374 24.12 -12.89 -6.26
N SER A 375 24.86 -12.25 -7.18
CA SER A 375 24.28 -11.51 -8.29
C SER A 375 23.60 -12.41 -9.32
N GLY A 376 22.58 -11.89 -10.03
CA GLY A 376 21.86 -12.59 -11.10
C GLY A 376 21.04 -13.77 -10.63
N ARG A 377 20.74 -13.85 -9.33
CA ARG A 377 19.93 -14.94 -8.79
C ARG A 377 18.46 -14.76 -9.10
N GLN A 378 17.81 -15.81 -9.55
CA GLN A 378 16.35 -15.95 -9.59
C GLN A 378 15.90 -16.96 -8.54
N ILE A 379 14.85 -16.62 -7.80
CA ILE A 379 14.27 -17.46 -6.75
C ILE A 379 12.78 -17.59 -7.08
N ASP A 380 12.37 -18.82 -7.35
CA ASP A 380 10.99 -19.16 -7.75
C ASP A 380 10.15 -19.69 -6.57
N GLU A 381 10.77 -19.80 -5.39
CA GLU A 381 10.10 -20.19 -4.14
C GLU A 381 9.07 -19.13 -3.69
N PRO A 382 7.89 -19.55 -3.18
CA PRO A 382 6.93 -18.64 -2.60
C PRO A 382 7.51 -17.89 -1.40
N THR A 383 7.51 -16.57 -1.49
CA THR A 383 7.96 -15.64 -0.44
C THR A 383 6.90 -14.57 -0.22
N SER A 384 7.00 -13.82 0.87
CA SER A 384 6.07 -12.73 1.17
C SER A 384 6.82 -11.45 1.56
N ASN A 385 6.19 -10.30 1.35
CA ASN A 385 6.71 -9.03 1.86
C ASN A 385 6.76 -9.00 3.41
N MET A 386 6.01 -9.86 4.11
CA MET A 386 6.12 -10.05 5.56
C MET A 386 7.49 -10.61 5.99
N ASP A 387 8.20 -11.30 5.10
CA ASP A 387 9.49 -11.94 5.38
C ASP A 387 10.61 -10.93 5.64
N LEU A 388 10.41 -9.69 5.22
CA LEU A 388 11.34 -8.61 5.50
C LEU A 388 11.41 -8.26 6.98
N PHE A 389 10.32 -8.46 7.75
CA PHE A 389 10.33 -8.17 9.17
C PHE A 389 11.34 -9.02 9.93
N PRO A 390 11.26 -10.38 9.97
CA PRO A 390 12.23 -11.17 10.71
C PRO A 390 13.65 -11.01 10.16
N MET A 391 13.84 -10.89 8.85
CA MET A 391 15.14 -10.70 8.23
C MET A 391 15.81 -9.38 8.69
N VAL A 392 15.11 -8.25 8.62
CA VAL A 392 15.64 -6.95 9.07
C VAL A 392 15.90 -6.94 10.57
N VAL A 393 14.99 -7.53 11.35
CA VAL A 393 15.13 -7.63 12.81
C VAL A 393 16.41 -8.38 13.19
N GLN A 394 16.62 -9.58 12.66
CA GLN A 394 17.81 -10.40 12.97
C GLN A 394 19.10 -9.73 12.47
N LEU A 395 19.12 -9.20 11.24
CA LEU A 395 20.29 -8.52 10.69
C LEU A 395 20.63 -7.22 11.45
N SER A 396 19.64 -6.56 12.06
CA SER A 396 19.89 -5.40 12.92
C SER A 396 20.51 -5.76 14.27
N GLY A 397 20.50 -7.04 14.65
CA GLY A 397 20.96 -7.56 15.93
C GLY A 397 19.87 -7.56 17.01
N ALA A 398 18.60 -7.42 16.62
CA ALA A 398 17.45 -7.58 17.51
C ALA A 398 16.93 -9.03 17.47
N SER A 399 16.12 -9.40 18.46
CA SER A 399 15.38 -10.66 18.46
C SER A 399 13.98 -10.46 17.91
N VAL A 400 13.50 -11.45 17.17
CA VAL A 400 12.09 -11.49 16.74
C VAL A 400 11.22 -11.65 18.00
N PRO A 401 10.11 -10.87 18.14
CA PRO A 401 9.25 -10.97 19.31
C PRO A 401 8.62 -12.37 19.47
N GLU A 402 8.65 -12.91 20.68
CA GLU A 402 8.06 -14.22 21.03
C GLU A 402 6.66 -14.08 21.67
N ASP A 403 6.25 -12.85 22.01
CA ASP A 403 4.95 -12.54 22.66
C ASP A 403 3.76 -12.55 21.69
N ARG A 404 4.05 -12.67 20.39
CA ARG A 404 3.08 -12.61 19.29
C ARG A 404 3.46 -13.52 18.14
N GLU A 405 2.45 -13.95 17.36
CA GLU A 405 2.66 -14.67 16.12
C GLU A 405 3.28 -13.74 15.06
N ILE A 406 4.40 -14.15 14.47
CA ILE A 406 5.03 -13.54 13.30
C ILE A 406 4.83 -14.49 12.12
N ASP A 407 4.16 -14.03 11.07
CA ASP A 407 3.84 -14.83 9.88
C ASP A 407 4.95 -14.76 8.82
N GLY A 408 5.88 -13.81 8.95
CA GLY A 408 7.06 -13.68 8.09
C GLY A 408 8.14 -14.71 8.43
N HIS A 409 8.91 -15.14 7.44
CA HIS A 409 10.04 -16.06 7.57
C HIS A 409 11.34 -15.38 7.10
N ASP A 410 12.47 -15.64 7.76
CA ASP A 410 13.76 -15.10 7.32
C ASP A 410 14.16 -15.69 5.96
N LEU A 411 14.50 -14.82 5.02
CA LEU A 411 14.88 -15.21 3.66
C LEU A 411 16.40 -15.38 3.46
N MET A 412 17.25 -15.05 4.46
CA MET A 412 18.70 -14.96 4.24
C MET A 412 19.32 -16.27 3.78
N ASP A 413 18.93 -17.41 4.33
CA ASP A 413 19.49 -18.69 3.93
C ASP A 413 19.09 -19.07 2.49
N LEU A 414 17.86 -18.76 2.09
CA LEU A 414 17.38 -18.91 0.72
C LEU A 414 18.14 -17.97 -0.22
N LEU A 415 18.29 -16.69 0.14
CA LEU A 415 19.02 -15.69 -0.63
C LEU A 415 20.53 -16.04 -0.80
N GLN A 416 21.13 -16.67 0.19
CA GLN A 416 22.55 -17.07 0.19
C GLN A 416 22.81 -18.45 -0.44
N ARG A 417 21.80 -19.16 -0.93
CA ARG A 417 21.89 -20.55 -1.43
C ARG A 417 22.33 -21.58 -0.38
N LYS A 418 22.08 -21.33 0.89
CA LYS A 418 22.28 -22.35 1.93
C LYS A 418 21.17 -23.38 1.93
N VAL A 419 19.99 -22.96 1.51
CA VAL A 419 18.83 -23.81 1.26
C VAL A 419 18.27 -23.52 -0.14
N GLU A 420 17.72 -24.54 -0.80
CA GLU A 420 17.10 -24.38 -2.11
C GLU A 420 15.60 -24.11 -1.99
N ARG A 421 14.98 -24.43 -0.84
CA ARG A 421 13.55 -24.29 -0.60
C ARG A 421 13.27 -23.50 0.68
N SER A 422 12.19 -22.74 0.63
CA SER A 422 11.61 -22.11 1.82
C SER A 422 10.96 -23.17 2.71
N ASN A 423 11.00 -22.95 4.03
CA ASN A 423 10.24 -23.74 4.99
C ASN A 423 8.77 -23.31 5.08
N ARG A 424 8.36 -22.35 4.25
CA ARG A 424 6.96 -21.90 4.14
C ARG A 424 6.17 -22.86 3.27
N GLU A 425 5.17 -23.51 3.85
CA GLU A 425 4.25 -24.34 3.10
C GLU A 425 2.96 -23.56 2.71
N PHE A 426 2.44 -22.74 3.61
CA PHE A 426 1.14 -22.08 3.40
C PHE A 426 1.24 -20.55 3.40
N LEU A 427 0.38 -19.92 2.59
CA LEU A 427 0.04 -18.50 2.64
C LEU A 427 -1.48 -18.33 2.59
N PHE A 428 -1.99 -17.46 3.47
CA PHE A 428 -3.41 -17.20 3.60
C PHE A 428 -3.74 -15.82 3.02
N HIS A 429 -4.76 -15.76 2.16
CA HIS A 429 -5.12 -14.55 1.45
C HIS A 429 -6.48 -14.05 1.91
N TYR A 430 -6.48 -12.86 2.47
CA TYR A 430 -7.67 -12.22 2.99
C TYR A 430 -8.17 -11.14 2.02
N CYS A 431 -9.47 -11.10 1.79
CA CYS A 431 -10.17 -9.97 1.22
C CYS A 431 -10.84 -9.23 2.38
N ASN A 432 -10.28 -8.10 2.79
CA ASN A 432 -10.63 -7.44 4.06
C ASN A 432 -10.47 -8.43 5.24
N ALA A 433 -11.53 -8.70 6.01
CA ALA A 433 -11.49 -9.70 7.10
C ALA A 433 -11.92 -11.10 6.66
N TYR A 434 -12.31 -11.30 5.40
CA TYR A 434 -12.75 -12.60 4.91
C TYR A 434 -11.57 -13.40 4.37
N LEU A 435 -11.38 -14.64 4.86
CA LEU A 435 -10.42 -15.55 4.24
C LEU A 435 -10.93 -15.93 2.85
N ASN A 436 -10.22 -15.46 1.83
CA ASN A 436 -10.65 -15.57 0.44
C ASN A 436 -10.00 -16.75 -0.28
N ALA A 437 -8.70 -16.94 -0.03
CA ALA A 437 -7.96 -18.03 -0.69
C ALA A 437 -6.81 -18.51 0.21
N VAL A 438 -6.33 -19.71 -0.07
CA VAL A 438 -5.14 -20.29 0.55
C VAL A 438 -4.21 -20.80 -0.54
N ARG A 439 -2.90 -20.62 -0.32
CA ARG A 439 -1.83 -21.15 -1.17
C ARG A 439 -1.05 -22.20 -0.38
N TRP A 440 -0.69 -23.30 -1.07
CA TRP A 440 0.08 -24.39 -0.50
C TRP A 440 1.23 -24.80 -1.42
N HIS A 441 2.43 -24.84 -0.88
CA HIS A 441 3.62 -25.36 -1.54
C HIS A 441 4.19 -26.51 -0.74
N PRO A 442 3.77 -27.78 -1.02
CA PRO A 442 4.22 -28.95 -0.27
C PRO A 442 5.73 -29.13 -0.33
N GLN A 443 6.38 -29.52 0.77
CA GLN A 443 7.83 -29.72 0.81
C GLN A 443 8.32 -30.80 -0.18
N ASN A 444 7.49 -31.77 -0.50
CA ASN A 444 7.81 -32.88 -1.37
C ASN A 444 7.33 -32.71 -2.83
N SER A 445 6.87 -31.52 -3.20
CA SER A 445 6.36 -31.25 -4.55
C SER A 445 6.88 -29.92 -5.09
N SER A 446 7.05 -29.81 -6.39
CA SER A 446 7.32 -28.54 -7.07
C SER A 446 6.04 -27.72 -7.35
N SER A 447 4.86 -28.32 -7.19
CA SER A 447 3.59 -27.64 -7.42
C SER A 447 3.29 -26.60 -6.36
N VAL A 448 2.71 -25.49 -6.80
CA VAL A 448 2.18 -24.45 -5.92
C VAL A 448 0.66 -24.40 -6.16
N TRP A 449 -0.08 -24.91 -5.18
CA TRP A 449 -1.53 -24.97 -5.22
C TRP A 449 -2.15 -23.68 -4.68
N LYS A 450 -3.32 -23.28 -5.23
CA LYS A 450 -4.11 -22.19 -4.71
C LYS A 450 -5.60 -22.51 -4.81
N ALA A 451 -6.29 -22.39 -3.67
CA ALA A 451 -7.72 -22.64 -3.58
C ALA A 451 -8.45 -21.34 -3.20
N PHE A 452 -9.53 -21.01 -3.95
CA PHE A 452 -10.41 -19.89 -3.68
C PHE A 452 -11.75 -20.36 -3.12
N TYR A 453 -12.13 -19.82 -1.98
CA TYR A 453 -13.46 -20.01 -1.37
C TYR A 453 -14.52 -19.13 -2.01
N PHE A 454 -14.12 -17.97 -2.52
CA PHE A 454 -14.96 -17.07 -3.31
C PHE A 454 -14.10 -16.19 -4.22
N THR A 455 -14.72 -15.65 -5.26
CA THR A 455 -14.04 -14.75 -6.21
C THR A 455 -14.85 -13.48 -6.43
N PRO A 456 -14.22 -12.33 -6.74
CA PRO A 456 -14.95 -11.11 -7.04
C PRO A 456 -15.73 -11.25 -8.36
N ASN A 457 -16.90 -10.62 -8.40
CA ASN A 457 -17.70 -10.46 -9.62
C ASN A 457 -17.19 -9.25 -10.39
N PHE A 458 -16.48 -9.49 -11.49
CA PHE A 458 -15.95 -8.41 -12.32
C PHE A 458 -17.05 -7.66 -13.06
N TYR A 459 -16.80 -6.40 -13.35
CA TYR A 459 -17.71 -5.57 -14.14
C TYR A 459 -16.90 -4.58 -14.99
N PRO A 460 -17.10 -4.56 -16.32
CA PRO A 460 -17.91 -5.51 -17.12
C PRO A 460 -17.47 -6.98 -16.97
N GLU A 461 -18.38 -7.92 -17.20
CA GLU A 461 -18.12 -9.36 -16.98
C GLU A 461 -17.00 -9.96 -17.85
N ASP A 462 -16.72 -9.33 -19.01
CA ASP A 462 -15.64 -9.70 -19.93
C ASP A 462 -14.27 -9.14 -19.51
N GLN A 463 -14.20 -8.38 -18.43
CA GLN A 463 -12.99 -7.79 -17.88
C GLN A 463 -12.51 -8.56 -16.64
N THR A 464 -11.32 -8.21 -16.15
CA THR A 464 -10.73 -8.77 -14.92
C THR A 464 -10.53 -7.70 -13.84
N ALA A 465 -11.50 -6.79 -13.73
CA ALA A 465 -11.47 -5.61 -12.86
C ALA A 465 -12.89 -5.18 -12.45
N CYS A 466 -13.02 -4.31 -11.46
CA CYS A 466 -14.29 -3.86 -10.90
C CYS A 466 -14.53 -2.37 -11.18
N PHE A 467 -14.72 -1.99 -12.46
CA PHE A 467 -14.84 -0.59 -12.88
C PHE A 467 -16.02 0.17 -12.26
N HIS A 468 -17.09 -0.54 -11.86
CA HIS A 468 -18.28 0.10 -11.27
C HIS A 468 -18.07 0.57 -9.82
N THR A 469 -17.10 -0.01 -9.11
CA THR A 469 -16.75 0.31 -7.73
C THR A 469 -15.32 0.84 -7.59
N GLN A 470 -14.53 0.80 -8.68
CA GLN A 470 -13.12 1.23 -8.77
C GLN A 470 -12.12 0.37 -7.98
N VAL A 471 -12.60 -0.50 -7.10
CA VAL A 471 -11.90 -1.58 -6.41
C VAL A 471 -12.90 -2.72 -6.22
N CYS A 472 -12.45 -3.97 -6.22
CA CYS A 472 -13.32 -5.10 -5.96
C CYS A 472 -13.65 -5.19 -4.48
N PHE A 473 -14.94 -5.34 -4.16
CA PHE A 473 -15.44 -5.49 -2.81
C PHE A 473 -15.52 -6.96 -2.40
N CYS A 474 -15.48 -7.22 -1.09
CA CYS A 474 -15.48 -8.56 -0.49
C CYS A 474 -16.85 -8.99 0.03
N SER A 475 -17.87 -8.15 -0.07
CA SER A 475 -19.21 -8.42 0.49
C SER A 475 -20.08 -9.27 -0.45
N ALA A 476 -21.08 -9.95 0.12
CA ALA A 476 -21.86 -11.03 -0.50
C ALA A 476 -22.38 -10.77 -1.93
N LYS A 477 -22.88 -9.58 -2.23
CA LYS A 477 -23.41 -9.26 -3.58
C LYS A 477 -22.33 -9.01 -4.65
N TYR A 478 -21.08 -8.83 -4.23
CA TYR A 478 -19.96 -8.53 -5.13
C TYR A 478 -19.05 -9.74 -5.35
N VAL A 479 -19.38 -10.88 -4.73
CA VAL A 479 -18.57 -12.10 -4.81
C VAL A 479 -19.43 -13.30 -5.17
N THR A 480 -18.80 -14.31 -5.77
CA THR A 480 -19.36 -15.64 -5.99
C THR A 480 -18.62 -16.64 -5.12
N TYR A 481 -19.34 -17.37 -4.26
CA TYR A 481 -18.82 -18.45 -3.43
C TYR A 481 -18.71 -19.75 -4.22
N HIS A 482 -17.69 -20.54 -3.88
CA HIS A 482 -17.40 -21.80 -4.56
C HIS A 482 -17.41 -22.97 -3.56
N ASP A 483 -18.18 -24.01 -3.88
CA ASP A 483 -18.24 -25.27 -3.13
C ASP A 483 -18.30 -26.43 -4.15
N PRO A 484 -17.24 -27.23 -4.30
CA PRO A 484 -15.93 -27.09 -3.65
C PRO A 484 -15.17 -25.82 -4.08
N PRO A 485 -14.14 -25.38 -3.31
CA PRO A 485 -13.28 -24.26 -3.69
C PRO A 485 -12.66 -24.42 -5.07
N LEU A 486 -12.48 -23.32 -5.82
CA LEU A 486 -11.75 -23.35 -7.08
C LEU A 486 -10.27 -23.65 -6.81
N LEU A 487 -9.75 -24.72 -7.38
CA LEU A 487 -8.34 -25.13 -7.23
C LEU A 487 -7.54 -24.82 -8.49
N PHE A 488 -6.33 -24.27 -8.32
CA PHE A 488 -5.36 -23.99 -9.37
C PHE A 488 -3.99 -24.56 -9.02
N ASP A 489 -3.23 -25.02 -10.04
CA ASP A 489 -1.79 -25.25 -9.94
C ASP A 489 -1.05 -24.07 -10.58
N LEU A 490 -0.52 -23.18 -9.77
CA LEU A 490 0.17 -21.97 -10.24
C LEU A 490 1.50 -22.25 -10.94
N THR A 491 2.03 -23.46 -10.83
CA THR A 491 3.23 -23.89 -11.57
C THR A 491 2.91 -24.17 -13.03
N ARG A 492 1.71 -24.72 -13.30
CA ARG A 492 1.22 -25.05 -14.64
C ARG A 492 0.36 -23.94 -15.24
N ASP A 493 -0.43 -23.25 -14.40
CA ASP A 493 -1.34 -22.17 -14.78
C ASP A 493 -1.13 -20.93 -13.88
N PRO A 494 -0.03 -20.19 -14.06
CA PRO A 494 0.26 -18.98 -13.27
C PRO A 494 -0.73 -17.84 -13.52
N SER A 495 -1.52 -17.93 -14.59
CA SER A 495 -2.54 -16.95 -14.98
C SER A 495 -3.92 -17.26 -14.40
N GLU A 496 -4.09 -18.36 -13.70
CA GLU A 496 -5.33 -18.77 -13.03
C GLU A 496 -6.54 -18.78 -14.01
N THR A 497 -6.32 -19.37 -15.19
CA THR A 497 -7.31 -19.38 -16.29
C THR A 497 -8.24 -20.57 -16.23
N THR A 498 -7.75 -21.72 -15.75
CA THR A 498 -8.47 -22.99 -15.82
C THR A 498 -8.44 -23.69 -14.45
N PRO A 499 -9.54 -23.62 -13.69
CA PRO A 499 -9.64 -24.33 -12.43
C PRO A 499 -9.59 -25.84 -12.64
N LEU A 500 -8.90 -26.52 -11.73
CA LEU A 500 -8.82 -27.98 -11.70
C LEU A 500 -10.13 -28.59 -11.18
N THR A 501 -10.42 -29.80 -11.63
CA THR A 501 -11.56 -30.60 -11.21
C THR A 501 -11.10 -32.00 -10.78
N PRO A 502 -11.93 -32.81 -10.09
CA PRO A 502 -11.59 -34.19 -9.78
C PRO A 502 -11.21 -35.04 -11.01
N ASP A 503 -11.73 -34.70 -12.20
CA ASP A 503 -11.41 -35.39 -13.45
C ASP A 503 -10.04 -35.01 -14.04
N THR A 504 -9.59 -33.76 -13.76
CA THR A 504 -8.33 -33.22 -14.31
C THR A 504 -7.16 -33.33 -13.33
N GLU A 505 -7.43 -33.48 -12.00
CA GLU A 505 -6.43 -33.65 -10.96
C GLU A 505 -6.82 -34.79 -10.01
N PRO A 506 -6.19 -35.98 -10.12
CA PRO A 506 -6.54 -37.13 -9.29
C PRO A 506 -6.37 -36.86 -7.78
N ALA A 507 -5.47 -35.96 -7.39
CA ALA A 507 -5.23 -35.58 -6.00
C ALA A 507 -6.15 -34.46 -5.51
N PHE A 508 -7.13 -34.00 -6.30
CA PHE A 508 -7.99 -32.84 -6.03
C PHE A 508 -8.53 -32.80 -4.59
N HIS A 509 -9.18 -33.87 -4.16
CA HIS A 509 -9.78 -33.94 -2.80
C HIS A 509 -8.75 -33.97 -1.69
N SER A 510 -7.62 -34.64 -1.87
CA SER A 510 -6.56 -34.68 -0.86
C SER A 510 -5.82 -33.34 -0.74
N ILE A 511 -5.65 -32.61 -1.86
CA ILE A 511 -5.09 -31.26 -1.85
C ILE A 511 -6.01 -30.31 -1.09
N LEU A 512 -7.29 -30.28 -1.40
CA LEU A 512 -8.25 -29.40 -0.71
C LEU A 512 -8.35 -29.75 0.79
N ALA A 513 -8.36 -31.03 1.16
CA ALA A 513 -8.39 -31.44 2.58
C ALA A 513 -7.16 -30.97 3.36
N ALA A 514 -5.95 -31.07 2.79
CA ALA A 514 -4.75 -30.56 3.42
C ALA A 514 -4.77 -29.02 3.58
N MET A 515 -5.29 -28.31 2.59
CA MET A 515 -5.44 -26.86 2.63
C MET A 515 -6.49 -26.43 3.66
N GLU A 516 -7.58 -27.17 3.80
CA GLU A 516 -8.63 -26.89 4.77
C GLU A 516 -8.14 -27.11 6.22
N GLU A 517 -7.39 -28.19 6.47
CA GLU A 517 -6.73 -28.42 7.77
C GLU A 517 -5.81 -27.25 8.14
N ALA A 518 -4.98 -26.78 7.20
CA ALA A 518 -4.10 -25.65 7.43
C ALA A 518 -4.88 -24.35 7.71
N VAL A 519 -6.00 -24.13 7.03
CA VAL A 519 -6.90 -22.98 7.26
C VAL A 519 -7.50 -23.05 8.67
N GLU A 520 -7.97 -24.20 9.12
CA GLU A 520 -8.48 -24.35 10.47
C GLU A 520 -7.41 -24.07 11.55
N ILE A 521 -6.18 -24.57 11.36
CA ILE A 521 -5.05 -24.29 12.26
C ILE A 521 -4.77 -22.80 12.30
N HIS A 522 -4.68 -22.16 11.13
CA HIS A 522 -4.45 -20.72 11.02
C HIS A 522 -5.55 -19.92 11.73
N GLN A 523 -6.82 -20.20 11.45
CA GLN A 523 -7.95 -19.49 12.06
C GLN A 523 -7.96 -19.62 13.59
N ARG A 524 -7.61 -20.79 14.15
CA ARG A 524 -7.47 -20.97 15.60
C ARG A 524 -6.33 -20.15 16.20
N SER A 525 -5.30 -19.81 15.42
CA SER A 525 -4.19 -18.96 15.86
C SER A 525 -4.51 -17.47 15.86
N VAL A 526 -5.57 -17.05 15.15
CA VAL A 526 -6.00 -15.64 15.06
C VAL A 526 -6.75 -15.25 16.31
N LYS A 527 -6.11 -14.43 17.15
CA LYS A 527 -6.73 -13.89 18.37
C LYS A 527 -7.61 -12.69 18.03
N PRO A 528 -8.75 -12.51 18.70
CA PRO A 528 -9.56 -11.31 18.55
C PRO A 528 -8.77 -10.05 18.88
N VAL A 529 -8.83 -9.05 18.00
CA VAL A 529 -8.21 -7.74 18.16
C VAL A 529 -9.22 -6.64 17.84
N GLU A 530 -9.03 -5.45 18.41
CA GLU A 530 -9.87 -4.31 18.08
C GLU A 530 -9.64 -3.86 16.65
N SER A 531 -10.70 -3.89 15.82
CA SER A 531 -10.59 -3.43 14.43
C SER A 531 -10.32 -1.92 14.36
N GLN A 532 -9.38 -1.54 13.49
CA GLN A 532 -8.98 -0.17 13.21
C GLN A 532 -9.66 0.41 11.96
N LEU A 533 -10.37 -0.42 11.19
CA LEU A 533 -11.02 -0.08 9.94
C LEU A 533 -12.56 -0.12 10.04
N THR A 534 -13.12 -0.10 11.26
CA THR A 534 -14.58 0.04 11.42
C THR A 534 -15.07 1.37 10.86
N ALA A 535 -16.34 1.42 10.41
CA ALA A 535 -16.96 2.65 9.96
C ALA A 535 -16.75 3.84 10.92
N GLY A 536 -16.89 3.59 12.24
CA GLY A 536 -16.69 4.60 13.27
C GLY A 536 -15.26 5.15 13.34
N LYS A 537 -14.24 4.35 13.01
CA LYS A 537 -12.83 4.78 13.01
C LYS A 537 -12.38 5.39 11.69
N LEU A 538 -13.06 5.10 10.58
CA LEU A 538 -12.73 5.60 9.26
C LEU A 538 -13.29 7.01 8.98
N ILE A 539 -14.36 7.42 9.65
CA ILE A 539 -15.00 8.71 9.39
C ILE A 539 -14.09 9.89 9.79
N TRP A 540 -14.23 10.98 9.04
CA TRP A 540 -13.56 12.24 9.34
C TRP A 540 -14.02 12.85 10.68
N ARG A 541 -13.05 13.29 11.50
CA ARG A 541 -13.26 13.90 12.82
C ARG A 541 -12.54 15.25 12.88
N PRO A 542 -13.28 16.36 12.96
CA PRO A 542 -12.67 17.70 12.92
C PRO A 542 -11.56 17.92 13.95
N TRP A 543 -11.72 17.36 15.17
CA TRP A 543 -10.74 17.50 16.26
C TRP A 543 -9.45 16.69 16.10
N LEU A 544 -9.41 15.78 15.10
CA LEU A 544 -8.20 15.02 14.75
C LEU A 544 -7.47 15.63 13.56
N GLN A 545 -8.04 16.67 12.93
CA GLN A 545 -7.49 17.29 11.74
C GLN A 545 -6.18 17.99 12.04
N PRO A 546 -5.05 17.58 11.39
CA PRO A 546 -3.81 18.34 11.51
C PRO A 546 -3.98 19.71 10.85
N CYS A 547 -3.57 20.77 11.56
CA CYS A 547 -3.68 22.16 11.12
C CYS A 547 -2.41 22.94 11.40
N CYS A 548 -2.06 23.88 10.50
CA CYS A 548 -0.89 24.76 10.65
C CYS A 548 -1.08 25.89 11.67
N SER A 549 -2.31 26.32 11.95
CA SER A 549 -2.63 27.42 12.85
C SER A 549 -3.97 27.21 13.54
N THR A 550 -3.99 27.46 14.85
CA THR A 550 -5.20 27.35 15.69
C THR A 550 -6.23 28.46 15.44
N LEU A 551 -5.88 29.58 14.82
CA LEU A 551 -6.76 30.75 14.64
C LEU A 551 -7.29 30.93 13.22
N THR A 552 -6.55 30.53 12.19
CA THR A 552 -6.97 30.75 10.80
C THR A 552 -7.18 29.47 10.02
N GLN A 553 -6.67 28.32 10.51
CA GLN A 553 -6.69 26.99 9.86
C GLN A 553 -6.21 26.99 8.39
N LEU A 554 -5.61 28.09 7.96
CA LEU A 554 -5.01 28.27 6.65
C LEU A 554 -3.50 28.20 6.79
N CYS A 555 -2.91 27.15 6.25
CA CYS A 555 -1.48 27.06 6.13
C CYS A 555 -1.00 28.03 5.04
N GLN A 556 -0.24 29.04 5.42
CA GLN A 556 0.56 29.77 4.44
C GLN A 556 1.64 28.82 3.94
N SER A 557 1.75 28.67 2.63
CA SER A 557 2.85 27.96 1.99
C SER A 557 4.16 28.53 2.53
N VAL A 558 4.90 27.73 3.28
CA VAL A 558 6.30 28.05 3.57
C VAL A 558 7.03 28.04 2.24
N ASN A 559 7.67 29.15 1.93
CA ASN A 559 8.33 29.52 0.69
C ASN A 559 9.05 28.33 0.01
N PRO A 560 8.88 28.07 -1.29
CA PRO A 560 9.49 26.94 -1.99
C PRO A 560 10.99 27.07 -2.26
N HIS A 561 11.71 27.98 -1.57
CA HIS A 561 13.13 28.28 -1.76
C HIS A 561 14.02 27.96 -0.54
N LEU A 562 13.66 26.93 0.26
CA LEU A 562 14.59 26.37 1.24
C LEU A 562 14.70 24.87 1.08
#